data_90936d17152814a1fd4639ee77a39e15
#
_entry.id   90936d17152814a1fd4639ee77a39e15
#
_cell.length_a   1.000
_cell.length_b   1.000
_cell.length_c   1.000
_cell.angle_alpha   90.00
_cell.angle_beta   90.00
_cell.angle_gamma   90.00
#
_symmetry.space_group_name_H-M   'P 1'
#
loop_
_entity.id
_entity.type
_entity.pdbx_description
1 polymer ?
#
loop_
_entity_poly.entity_id
_entity_poly.type
_entity_poly.pdbx_seq_one_letter_code
_entity_poly.pdbx_strand_id
1 'polypeptide(L)'
;MIAVTLILTGCGNGDAEKTDTKEQTKSVEEEGKEVKIESNEGKPQHEQLIKVMMRPEADYLNDETLTVYEQDIKKYDQTNQLITNDSITLLIGDYGYYDPVWGSLDCSAVIINGTDSSIKDLSFQVSIEDSDKVIPEKVFLDNTVQELTKAQLGNFLPNTGVPIVLSFPEENATGADKNGKEINTNNLKIHIKNIQYKTVD
;
A
#
# COMPACT_ATOMS: atom_id res chain seq x y z
N MET A 1 8.90 -28.39 54.11
CA MET A 1 10.28 -28.83 54.52
C MET A 1 11.27 -28.18 53.56
N ILE A 2 12.04 -27.32 54.17
CA ILE A 2 13.42 -26.88 53.99
C ILE A 2 13.73 -26.00 52.81
N ALA A 3 13.92 -24.74 53.14
CA ALA A 3 14.61 -23.70 52.39
C ALA A 3 16.12 -23.98 52.43
N VAL A 4 16.84 -23.57 51.34
CA VAL A 4 18.27 -23.28 51.43
C VAL A 4 18.58 -21.99 50.71
N THR A 5 18.91 -20.98 51.52
CA THR A 5 19.46 -19.69 51.11
C THR A 5 20.98 -19.84 51.09
N LEU A 6 21.62 -19.43 49.99
CA LEU A 6 23.08 -19.24 49.96
C LEU A 6 23.36 -17.78 49.55
N ILE A 7 23.84 -17.03 50.56
CA ILE A 7 24.44 -15.71 50.43
C ILE A 7 25.95 -15.92 50.30
N LEU A 8 26.56 -15.37 49.24
CA LEU A 8 28.01 -15.19 49.19
C LEU A 8 28.33 -13.71 48.99
N THR A 9 28.77 -13.09 50.04
CA THR A 9 29.45 -11.80 50.07
C THR A 9 30.92 -11.97 49.67
N GLY A 10 31.33 -11.18 48.67
CA GLY A 10 32.74 -11.04 48.31
C GLY A 10 33.06 -9.57 48.10
N CYS A 11 33.73 -8.95 49.07
CA CYS A 11 34.42 -7.67 48.94
C CYS A 11 35.72 -7.84 48.14
N GLY A 12 35.99 -6.96 47.22
CA GLY A 12 37.28 -6.80 46.57
C GLY A 12 37.40 -5.39 45.97
N ASN A 13 38.28 -4.61 46.59
CA ASN A 13 38.71 -3.26 46.17
C ASN A 13 39.55 -3.35 44.90
N GLY A 14 39.49 -2.33 44.03
CA GLY A 14 40.53 -2.10 43.04
C GLY A 14 40.07 -1.28 41.82
N ASP A 15 40.48 -0.04 41.81
CA ASP A 15 40.84 0.83 40.68
C ASP A 15 39.85 1.23 39.58
N ALA A 16 39.82 2.54 39.37
CA ALA A 16 39.12 3.31 38.38
C ALA A 16 39.60 3.01 36.94
N GLU A 17 38.69 2.57 36.10
CA GLU A 17 38.82 2.77 34.64
C GLU A 17 37.51 3.34 34.07
N LYS A 18 37.70 4.40 33.30
CA LYS A 18 36.64 5.07 32.55
C LYS A 18 35.98 4.11 31.59
N THR A 19 34.75 3.76 31.82
CA THR A 19 33.93 3.04 30.82
C THR A 19 32.99 4.02 30.15
N ASP A 20 33.26 4.29 28.87
CA ASP A 20 32.32 4.95 27.95
C ASP A 20 31.00 4.20 28.00
N THR A 21 29.99 4.87 28.55
CA THR A 21 28.61 4.41 28.47
C THR A 21 28.13 4.72 27.06
N LYS A 22 28.27 3.74 26.17
CA LYS A 22 27.46 3.71 24.93
C LYS A 22 26.00 3.55 25.35
N GLU A 23 25.26 4.63 25.37
CA GLU A 23 23.81 4.59 25.31
C GLU A 23 23.40 3.84 24.04
N GLN A 24 23.08 2.57 24.19
CA GLN A 24 22.28 1.85 23.22
C GLN A 24 20.88 2.45 23.28
N THR A 25 20.61 3.41 22.40
CA THR A 25 19.24 3.81 22.07
C THR A 25 18.58 2.58 21.46
N LYS A 26 17.90 1.79 22.29
CA LYS A 26 16.90 0.85 21.80
C LYS A 26 15.83 1.71 21.13
N SER A 27 15.80 1.71 19.80
CA SER A 27 14.61 2.09 19.06
C SER A 27 13.51 1.11 19.49
N VAL A 28 12.59 1.58 20.31
CA VAL A 28 11.32 0.89 20.54
C VAL A 28 10.60 1.02 19.19
N GLU A 29 10.60 -0.03 18.39
CA GLU A 29 9.68 -0.17 17.28
C GLU A 29 8.29 -0.25 17.93
N GLU A 30 7.52 0.79 17.80
CA GLU A 30 6.10 0.79 18.15
C GLU A 30 5.43 -0.29 17.28
N GLU A 31 5.10 -1.41 17.89
CA GLU A 31 4.34 -2.49 17.26
C GLU A 31 2.90 -2.02 17.08
N GLY A 32 2.60 -1.41 15.93
CA GLY A 32 1.23 -1.03 15.59
C GLY A 32 0.31 -2.24 15.48
N LYS A 33 -0.98 -2.03 15.67
CA LYS A 33 -2.00 -3.08 15.59
C LYS A 33 -2.16 -3.57 14.15
N GLU A 34 -2.10 -4.89 13.95
CA GLU A 34 -2.44 -5.50 12.66
C GLU A 34 -3.96 -5.58 12.48
N VAL A 35 -4.45 -5.15 11.32
CA VAL A 35 -5.87 -5.19 10.93
C VAL A 35 -6.02 -5.98 9.63
N LYS A 36 -7.06 -6.83 9.57
CA LYS A 36 -7.42 -7.64 8.39
C LYS A 36 -8.87 -7.39 8.01
N ILE A 37 -9.12 -7.14 6.74
CA ILE A 37 -10.45 -6.91 6.15
C ILE A 37 -10.57 -7.82 4.94
N GLU A 38 -11.52 -8.76 4.97
CA GLU A 38 -11.69 -9.73 3.88
C GLU A 38 -12.20 -9.04 2.60
N SER A 39 -13.17 -8.14 2.72
CA SER A 39 -13.77 -7.43 1.59
C SER A 39 -14.38 -6.10 2.03
N ASN A 40 -14.51 -5.19 1.07
CA ASN A 40 -15.29 -3.95 1.22
C ASN A 40 -16.77 -4.14 0.86
N GLU A 41 -17.15 -5.32 0.38
CA GLU A 41 -18.52 -5.59 -0.03
C GLU A 41 -19.50 -5.42 1.13
N GLY A 42 -20.55 -4.64 0.90
CA GLY A 42 -21.56 -4.34 1.92
C GLY A 42 -21.13 -3.36 3.03
N LYS A 43 -19.89 -2.88 3.02
CA LYS A 43 -19.47 -1.82 3.95
C LYS A 43 -20.15 -0.49 3.61
N PRO A 44 -20.54 0.31 4.61
CA PRO A 44 -21.08 1.64 4.37
C PRO A 44 -20.02 2.55 3.75
N GLN A 45 -20.49 3.49 2.92
CA GLN A 45 -19.67 4.52 2.31
C GLN A 45 -20.21 5.90 2.66
N HIS A 46 -19.37 6.92 2.65
CA HIS A 46 -19.73 8.30 2.84
C HIS A 46 -18.94 9.21 1.91
N GLU A 47 -19.51 10.37 1.60
CA GLU A 47 -18.77 11.42 0.88
C GLU A 47 -17.78 12.10 1.80
N GLN A 48 -16.53 12.21 1.35
CA GLN A 48 -15.45 12.81 2.09
C GLN A 48 -14.56 13.65 1.17
N LEU A 49 -14.23 14.86 1.63
CA LEU A 49 -13.16 15.65 1.01
C LEU A 49 -11.83 14.97 1.27
N ILE A 50 -11.14 14.57 0.22
CA ILE A 50 -9.85 13.88 0.32
C ILE A 50 -8.68 14.80 -0.01
N LYS A 51 -7.53 14.49 0.58
CA LYS A 51 -6.26 15.08 0.22
C LYS A 51 -5.37 14.01 -0.40
N VAL A 52 -4.95 14.20 -1.65
CA VAL A 52 -4.02 13.29 -2.32
C VAL A 52 -2.61 13.86 -2.25
N MET A 53 -1.67 13.03 -1.80
CA MET A 53 -0.27 13.43 -1.61
C MET A 53 0.63 12.60 -2.51
N MET A 54 1.71 13.21 -3.00
CA MET A 54 2.76 12.48 -3.67
C MET A 54 3.43 11.49 -2.71
N ARG A 55 3.85 10.34 -3.23
CA ARG A 55 4.57 9.32 -2.46
C ARG A 55 5.95 9.83 -2.05
N PRO A 56 6.46 9.43 -0.86
CA PRO A 56 7.80 9.84 -0.41
C PRO A 56 8.93 9.41 -1.34
N GLU A 57 8.76 8.32 -2.06
CA GLU A 57 9.76 7.79 -3.01
C GLU A 57 9.73 8.44 -4.40
N ALA A 58 8.92 9.50 -4.59
CA ALA A 58 8.75 10.16 -5.89
C ALA A 58 10.08 10.57 -6.56
N ASP A 59 11.06 10.98 -5.76
CA ASP A 59 12.39 11.36 -6.26
C ASP A 59 13.16 10.22 -6.94
N TYR A 60 12.73 8.97 -6.76
CA TYR A 60 13.34 7.77 -7.34
C TYR A 60 12.53 7.18 -8.50
N LEU A 61 11.37 7.76 -8.83
CA LEU A 61 10.53 7.32 -9.93
C LEU A 61 11.01 7.93 -11.24
N ASN A 62 10.72 7.27 -12.36
CA ASN A 62 10.95 7.84 -13.67
C ASN A 62 9.91 8.93 -14.00
N ASP A 63 10.23 9.81 -14.96
CA ASP A 63 9.39 10.95 -15.35
C ASP A 63 8.00 10.54 -15.84
N GLU A 64 7.87 9.37 -16.47
CA GLU A 64 6.59 8.85 -16.96
C GLU A 64 5.67 8.49 -15.80
N THR A 65 6.15 7.74 -14.82
CA THR A 65 5.39 7.40 -13.62
C THR A 65 5.03 8.64 -12.80
N LEU A 66 5.96 9.61 -12.67
CA LEU A 66 5.68 10.87 -12.01
C LEU A 66 4.55 11.63 -12.69
N THR A 67 4.57 11.70 -14.03
CA THR A 67 3.52 12.36 -14.81
C THR A 67 2.15 11.72 -14.55
N VAL A 68 2.09 10.39 -14.51
CA VAL A 68 0.86 9.65 -14.20
C VAL A 68 0.36 9.99 -12.78
N TYR A 69 1.24 10.01 -11.80
CA TYR A 69 0.88 10.34 -10.42
C TYR A 69 0.41 11.80 -10.27
N GLU A 70 1.03 12.76 -10.95
CA GLU A 70 0.61 14.14 -10.97
C GLU A 70 -0.78 14.33 -11.59
N GLN A 71 -1.11 13.54 -12.64
CA GLN A 71 -2.44 13.53 -13.24
C GLN A 71 -3.49 13.02 -12.26
N ASP A 72 -3.23 11.94 -11.56
CA ASP A 72 -4.13 11.38 -10.56
C ASP A 72 -4.33 12.32 -9.36
N ILE A 73 -3.25 12.96 -8.88
CA ILE A 73 -3.34 13.99 -7.85
C ILE A 73 -4.23 15.14 -8.35
N LYS A 74 -3.99 15.66 -9.55
CA LYS A 74 -4.78 16.73 -10.13
C LYS A 74 -6.27 16.37 -10.27
N LYS A 75 -6.57 15.10 -10.54
CA LYS A 75 -7.95 14.60 -10.70
C LYS A 75 -8.68 14.53 -9.36
N TYR A 76 -8.02 14.11 -8.29
CA TYR A 76 -8.66 13.71 -7.05
C TYR A 76 -8.36 14.59 -5.84
N ASP A 77 -7.24 15.34 -5.82
CA ASP A 77 -6.90 16.18 -4.66
C ASP A 77 -7.96 17.28 -4.44
N GLN A 78 -8.33 17.48 -3.18
CA GLN A 78 -9.35 18.45 -2.76
C GLN A 78 -10.71 18.25 -3.43
N THR A 79 -11.08 17.01 -3.74
CA THR A 79 -12.38 16.63 -4.26
C THR A 79 -13.17 15.79 -3.25
N ASN A 80 -14.50 15.83 -3.33
CA ASN A 80 -15.36 14.92 -2.57
C ASN A 80 -15.42 13.58 -3.28
N GLN A 81 -15.10 12.51 -2.54
CA GLN A 81 -15.14 11.15 -3.06
C GLN A 81 -15.97 10.26 -2.11
N LEU A 82 -16.55 9.21 -2.68
CA LEU A 82 -17.26 8.19 -1.92
C LEU A 82 -16.25 7.21 -1.35
N ILE A 83 -16.08 7.21 -0.02
CA ILE A 83 -15.06 6.42 0.69
C ILE A 83 -15.71 5.33 1.52
N THR A 84 -15.13 4.14 1.51
CA THR A 84 -15.54 3.02 2.36
C THR A 84 -15.10 3.25 3.79
N ASN A 85 -16.04 3.19 4.73
CA ASN A 85 -15.77 3.37 6.16
C ASN A 85 -14.87 2.26 6.70
N ASP A 86 -13.95 2.64 7.57
CA ASP A 86 -13.03 1.72 8.26
C ASP A 86 -12.30 0.76 7.31
N SER A 87 -11.89 1.26 6.14
CA SER A 87 -11.23 0.47 5.12
C SER A 87 -10.42 1.32 4.15
N ILE A 88 -9.87 0.66 3.13
CA ILE A 88 -9.15 1.28 2.02
C ILE A 88 -10.09 1.41 0.83
N THR A 89 -10.12 2.57 0.22
CA THR A 89 -10.85 2.82 -1.04
C THR A 89 -9.87 2.97 -2.19
N LEU A 90 -10.23 2.45 -3.36
CA LEU A 90 -9.47 2.57 -4.59
C LEU A 90 -10.24 3.44 -5.58
N LEU A 91 -9.62 4.51 -6.07
CA LEU A 91 -10.14 5.37 -7.13
C LEU A 91 -9.30 5.18 -8.38
N ILE A 92 -9.94 4.85 -9.51
CA ILE A 92 -9.23 4.54 -10.75
C ILE A 92 -8.79 5.84 -11.45
N GLY A 93 -7.50 5.92 -11.79
CA GLY A 93 -6.92 7.02 -12.56
C GLY A 93 -7.26 6.96 -14.06
N ASP A 94 -6.67 7.86 -14.83
CA ASP A 94 -6.91 7.93 -16.28
C ASP A 94 -5.87 7.16 -17.09
N TYR A 95 -4.75 6.76 -16.49
CA TYR A 95 -3.74 5.95 -17.15
C TYR A 95 -4.13 4.48 -17.17
N GLY A 96 -4.12 3.89 -18.36
CA GLY A 96 -4.25 2.46 -18.58
C GLY A 96 -3.42 2.04 -19.79
N TYR A 97 -2.59 1.02 -19.62
CA TYR A 97 -1.71 0.53 -20.67
C TYR A 97 -1.57 -0.99 -20.61
N TYR A 98 -1.82 -1.66 -21.70
CA TYR A 98 -1.51 -3.08 -21.84
C TYR A 98 -0.17 -3.25 -22.51
N ASP A 99 0.76 -3.91 -21.80
CA ASP A 99 2.07 -4.29 -22.32
C ASP A 99 2.08 -5.77 -22.70
N PRO A 100 2.06 -6.09 -24.00
CA PRO A 100 2.04 -7.48 -24.47
C PRO A 100 3.40 -8.18 -24.32
N VAL A 101 4.49 -7.43 -24.13
CA VAL A 101 5.83 -8.02 -23.91
C VAL A 101 5.92 -8.63 -22.54
N TRP A 102 5.41 -7.91 -21.52
CA TRP A 102 5.32 -8.38 -20.14
C TRP A 102 4.04 -9.16 -19.86
N GLY A 103 3.04 -9.06 -20.77
CA GLY A 103 1.73 -9.67 -20.58
C GLY A 103 1.04 -9.08 -19.33
N SER A 104 1.02 -7.76 -19.22
CA SER A 104 0.38 -7.08 -18.09
C SER A 104 -0.52 -5.93 -18.57
N LEU A 105 -1.61 -5.72 -17.85
CA LEU A 105 -2.40 -4.50 -17.91
C LEU A 105 -2.04 -3.66 -16.69
N ASP A 106 -1.49 -2.49 -16.93
CA ASP A 106 -1.15 -1.51 -15.90
C ASP A 106 -2.17 -0.38 -15.91
N CYS A 107 -2.64 0.01 -14.74
CA CYS A 107 -3.51 1.17 -14.62
C CYS A 107 -3.19 1.96 -13.35
N SER A 108 -3.34 3.29 -13.44
CA SER A 108 -3.17 4.15 -12.30
C SER A 108 -4.39 4.15 -11.40
N ALA A 109 -4.16 4.40 -10.14
CA ALA A 109 -5.20 4.54 -9.13
C ALA A 109 -4.70 5.41 -7.97
N VAL A 110 -5.65 5.93 -7.18
CA VAL A 110 -5.38 6.54 -5.89
C VAL A 110 -5.96 5.64 -4.81
N ILE A 111 -5.13 5.21 -3.87
CA ILE A 111 -5.61 4.53 -2.67
C ILE A 111 -5.88 5.55 -1.58
N ILE A 112 -7.03 5.40 -0.90
CA ILE A 112 -7.48 6.30 0.16
C ILE A 112 -7.56 5.52 1.47
N ASN A 113 -7.01 6.10 2.53
CA ASN A 113 -7.21 5.62 3.89
C ASN A 113 -8.55 6.11 4.44
N GLY A 114 -9.57 5.28 4.39
CA GLY A 114 -10.90 5.55 4.97
C GLY A 114 -11.04 5.12 6.42
N THR A 115 -9.93 4.83 7.12
CA THR A 115 -9.93 4.52 8.56
C THR A 115 -9.67 5.78 9.38
N ASP A 116 -9.84 5.71 10.68
CA ASP A 116 -9.53 6.78 11.64
C ASP A 116 -8.10 6.73 12.18
N SER A 117 -7.27 5.80 11.70
CA SER A 117 -5.89 5.60 12.14
C SER A 117 -4.89 5.78 11.02
N SER A 118 -3.68 6.23 11.33
CA SER A 118 -2.57 6.23 10.37
C SER A 118 -2.14 4.80 10.05
N ILE A 119 -1.80 4.53 8.79
CA ILE A 119 -1.44 3.20 8.29
C ILE A 119 0.03 3.17 7.87
N LYS A 120 0.67 2.06 8.16
CA LYS A 120 1.96 1.63 7.60
C LYS A 120 1.83 0.18 7.11
N ASP A 121 2.62 -0.21 6.12
CA ASP A 121 2.68 -1.58 5.59
C ASP A 121 1.28 -2.09 5.18
N LEU A 122 0.79 -1.65 4.05
CA LEU A 122 -0.49 -2.03 3.49
C LEU A 122 -0.31 -3.13 2.44
N SER A 123 -1.07 -4.22 2.55
CA SER A 123 -1.19 -5.27 1.54
C SER A 123 -2.66 -5.50 1.20
N PHE A 124 -2.96 -5.75 -0.06
CA PHE A 124 -4.31 -6.07 -0.52
C PHE A 124 -4.26 -6.85 -1.84
N GLN A 125 -5.36 -7.50 -2.18
CA GLN A 125 -5.52 -8.18 -3.45
C GLN A 125 -6.46 -7.39 -4.36
N VAL A 126 -6.12 -7.36 -5.65
CA VAL A 126 -6.93 -6.73 -6.70
C VAL A 126 -7.31 -7.73 -7.78
N SER A 127 -8.48 -7.53 -8.37
CA SER A 127 -8.98 -8.26 -9.53
C SER A 127 -9.69 -7.30 -10.47
N ILE A 128 -9.65 -7.58 -11.78
CA ILE A 128 -10.42 -6.85 -12.78
C ILE A 128 -11.64 -7.66 -13.16
N GLU A 129 -12.83 -7.06 -13.03
CA GLU A 129 -14.06 -7.60 -13.57
C GLU A 129 -14.18 -7.28 -15.05
N ASP A 130 -14.60 -8.26 -15.87
CA ASP A 130 -14.84 -8.08 -17.30
C ASP A 130 -13.60 -7.61 -18.11
N SER A 131 -12.40 -8.04 -17.70
CA SER A 131 -11.13 -7.66 -18.35
C SER A 131 -11.07 -7.97 -19.84
N ASP A 132 -11.75 -9.02 -20.30
CA ASP A 132 -11.88 -9.40 -21.69
C ASP A 132 -12.64 -8.40 -22.56
N LYS A 133 -13.53 -7.59 -21.95
CA LYS A 133 -14.20 -6.47 -22.66
C LYS A 133 -13.26 -5.30 -22.89
N VAL A 134 -12.29 -5.12 -22.01
CA VAL A 134 -11.29 -4.03 -22.09
C VAL A 134 -10.22 -4.40 -23.13
N ILE A 135 -9.72 -5.62 -23.06
CA ILE A 135 -8.78 -6.20 -24.04
C ILE A 135 -9.36 -7.55 -24.48
N PRO A 136 -10.06 -7.60 -25.62
CA PRO A 136 -10.67 -8.84 -26.12
C PRO A 136 -9.67 -10.00 -26.15
N GLU A 137 -10.14 -11.18 -25.75
CA GLU A 137 -9.37 -12.43 -25.74
C GLU A 137 -8.26 -12.53 -24.69
N LYS A 138 -8.11 -11.53 -23.79
CA LYS A 138 -7.15 -11.56 -22.69
C LYS A 138 -7.84 -11.86 -21.37
N VAL A 139 -7.22 -12.71 -20.59
CA VAL A 139 -7.64 -13.04 -19.22
C VAL A 139 -6.51 -12.66 -18.27
N PHE A 140 -6.82 -11.86 -17.27
CA PHE A 140 -5.85 -11.42 -16.27
C PHE A 140 -6.01 -12.23 -14.98
N LEU A 141 -4.89 -12.43 -14.29
CA LEU A 141 -4.88 -13.15 -13.03
C LEU A 141 -5.72 -12.43 -11.98
N ASP A 142 -6.61 -13.19 -11.36
CA ASP A 142 -7.37 -12.74 -10.20
C ASP A 142 -6.48 -12.68 -8.95
N ASN A 143 -6.86 -11.79 -8.03
CA ASN A 143 -6.26 -11.71 -6.69
C ASN A 143 -4.76 -11.36 -6.71
N THR A 144 -4.35 -10.54 -7.66
CA THR A 144 -2.98 -10.03 -7.69
C THR A 144 -2.69 -9.23 -6.41
N VAL A 145 -1.63 -9.62 -5.72
CA VAL A 145 -1.24 -8.99 -4.44
C VAL A 145 -0.49 -7.70 -4.71
N GLN A 146 -0.90 -6.64 -4.03
CA GLN A 146 -0.22 -5.36 -3.96
C GLN A 146 0.31 -5.15 -2.55
N GLU A 147 1.58 -4.79 -2.43
CA GLU A 147 2.23 -4.52 -1.15
C GLU A 147 2.85 -3.12 -1.17
N LEU A 148 2.53 -2.33 -0.16
CA LEU A 148 3.01 -0.97 0.00
C LEU A 148 3.61 -0.81 1.39
N THR A 149 4.90 -0.60 1.42
CA THR A 149 5.67 -0.41 2.66
C THR A 149 5.52 1.00 3.21
N LYS A 150 5.91 1.19 4.47
CA LYS A 150 6.02 2.53 5.07
C LYS A 150 6.89 3.49 4.24
N ALA A 151 7.95 3.01 3.61
CA ALA A 151 8.81 3.83 2.76
C ALA A 151 8.04 4.39 1.55
N GLN A 152 7.11 3.62 1.01
CA GLN A 152 6.28 3.97 -0.14
C GLN A 152 5.06 4.80 0.25
N LEU A 153 4.42 4.49 1.37
CA LEU A 153 3.21 5.17 1.85
C LEU A 153 3.51 6.46 2.63
N GLY A 154 4.66 6.53 3.29
CA GLY A 154 4.94 7.58 4.27
C GLY A 154 4.02 7.47 5.48
N ASN A 155 3.52 8.62 5.94
CA ASN A 155 2.46 8.71 6.93
C ASN A 155 1.11 8.71 6.23
N PHE A 156 0.54 7.53 6.00
CA PHE A 156 -0.74 7.39 5.34
C PHE A 156 -1.87 7.71 6.32
N LEU A 157 -2.17 8.99 6.44
CA LEU A 157 -3.10 9.56 7.40
C LEU A 157 -4.57 9.28 7.03
N PRO A 158 -5.52 9.34 7.99
CA PRO A 158 -6.95 9.28 7.71
C PRO A 158 -7.37 10.30 6.64
N ASN A 159 -8.27 9.88 5.75
CA ASN A 159 -8.83 10.71 4.67
C ASN A 159 -7.78 11.28 3.70
N THR A 160 -6.59 10.67 3.65
CA THR A 160 -5.58 11.00 2.65
C THR A 160 -5.48 9.89 1.62
N GLY A 161 -4.98 10.25 0.44
CA GLY A 161 -4.71 9.33 -0.65
C GLY A 161 -3.28 9.42 -1.15
N VAL A 162 -2.81 8.35 -1.78
CA VAL A 162 -1.55 8.30 -2.50
C VAL A 162 -1.75 7.64 -3.86
N PRO A 163 -1.13 8.15 -4.95
CA PRO A 163 -1.21 7.53 -6.25
C PRO A 163 -0.37 6.25 -6.32
N ILE A 164 -0.84 5.27 -7.09
CA ILE A 164 -0.15 4.01 -7.36
C ILE A 164 -0.38 3.58 -8.80
N VAL A 165 0.43 2.66 -9.29
CA VAL A 165 0.14 1.88 -10.49
C VAL A 165 -0.15 0.45 -10.06
N LEU A 166 -1.28 -0.07 -10.51
CA LEU A 166 -1.69 -1.46 -10.34
C LEU A 166 -1.31 -2.23 -11.59
N SER A 167 -0.72 -3.40 -11.43
CA SER A 167 -0.36 -4.29 -12.52
C SER A 167 -1.15 -5.60 -12.43
N PHE A 168 -1.80 -5.97 -13.52
CA PHE A 168 -2.61 -7.19 -13.65
C PHE A 168 -1.94 -8.10 -14.69
N PRO A 169 -1.21 -9.13 -14.25
CA PRO A 169 -0.59 -10.08 -15.16
C PRO A 169 -1.62 -10.87 -15.98
N GLU A 170 -1.35 -11.09 -17.26
CA GLU A 170 -2.14 -11.97 -18.11
C GLU A 170 -1.88 -13.44 -17.75
N GLU A 171 -2.93 -14.25 -17.67
CA GLU A 171 -2.84 -15.66 -17.25
C GLU A 171 -1.95 -16.50 -18.18
N ASN A 172 -1.99 -16.23 -19.48
CA ASN A 172 -1.27 -17.01 -20.49
C ASN A 172 -0.46 -16.10 -21.44
N ALA A 173 0.31 -15.17 -20.89
CA ALA A 173 1.14 -14.26 -21.67
C ALA A 173 2.14 -15.04 -22.55
N THR A 174 2.08 -14.81 -23.85
CA THR A 174 3.00 -15.47 -24.82
C THR A 174 4.16 -14.58 -25.23
N GLY A 175 4.09 -13.27 -24.95
CA GLY A 175 5.07 -12.28 -25.40
C GLY A 175 5.18 -12.15 -26.94
N ALA A 176 4.21 -12.70 -27.66
CA ALA A 176 4.24 -12.76 -29.11
C ALA A 176 3.88 -11.44 -29.81
N ASP A 177 3.06 -10.63 -29.15
CA ASP A 177 2.67 -9.30 -29.63
C ASP A 177 3.67 -8.26 -29.09
N LYS A 178 4.06 -7.29 -29.90
CA LYS A 178 5.04 -6.26 -29.51
C LYS A 178 4.45 -4.87 -29.42
N ASN A 179 3.18 -4.71 -29.76
CA ASN A 179 2.54 -3.41 -29.77
C ASN A 179 1.69 -3.24 -28.50
N GLY A 180 2.18 -2.44 -27.58
CA GLY A 180 1.40 -2.01 -26.42
C GLY A 180 0.17 -1.19 -26.83
N LYS A 181 -0.81 -1.12 -25.94
CA LYS A 181 -2.10 -0.45 -26.21
C LYS A 181 -2.55 0.37 -25.03
N GLU A 182 -2.86 1.64 -25.29
CA GLU A 182 -3.58 2.48 -24.33
C GLU A 182 -5.00 1.96 -24.12
N ILE A 183 -5.43 1.94 -22.85
CA ILE A 183 -6.72 1.42 -22.42
C ILE A 183 -7.52 2.53 -21.77
N ASN A 184 -8.78 2.64 -22.13
CA ASN A 184 -9.70 3.55 -21.44
C ASN A 184 -10.11 2.93 -20.09
N THR A 185 -9.63 3.52 -19.01
CA THR A 185 -9.87 3.04 -17.63
C THR A 185 -11.30 3.27 -17.13
N ASN A 186 -12.10 4.12 -17.79
CA ASN A 186 -13.48 4.39 -17.38
C ASN A 186 -14.39 3.14 -17.40
N ASN A 187 -14.00 2.13 -18.17
CA ASN A 187 -14.76 0.87 -18.26
C ASN A 187 -14.18 -0.24 -17.36
N LEU A 188 -13.11 0.06 -16.61
CA LEU A 188 -12.52 -0.88 -15.67
C LEU A 188 -13.32 -0.93 -14.39
N LYS A 189 -13.61 -2.12 -13.92
CA LYS A 189 -14.06 -2.36 -12.56
C LYS A 189 -13.00 -3.16 -11.83
N ILE A 190 -12.44 -2.56 -10.80
CA ILE A 190 -11.41 -3.18 -9.98
C ILE A 190 -11.99 -3.48 -8.61
N HIS A 191 -11.87 -4.73 -8.20
CA HIS A 191 -12.24 -5.20 -6.89
C HIS A 191 -11.02 -5.24 -5.99
N ILE A 192 -11.20 -4.85 -4.74
CA ILE A 192 -10.18 -4.93 -3.69
C ILE A 192 -10.68 -5.84 -2.57
N LYS A 193 -9.82 -6.76 -2.12
CA LYS A 193 -10.12 -7.68 -1.02
C LYS A 193 -8.87 -8.10 -0.27
N ASN A 194 -9.04 -8.86 0.82
CA ASN A 194 -7.96 -9.35 1.68
C ASN A 194 -6.98 -8.23 2.08
N ILE A 195 -7.55 -7.10 2.49
CA ILE A 195 -6.80 -5.91 2.91
C ILE A 195 -6.17 -6.19 4.27
N GLN A 196 -4.87 -5.97 4.38
CA GLN A 196 -4.12 -6.12 5.63
C GLN A 196 -3.23 -4.90 5.82
N TYR A 197 -3.23 -4.33 7.01
CA TYR A 197 -2.37 -3.19 7.32
C TYR A 197 -1.99 -3.16 8.80
N LYS A 198 -0.97 -2.36 9.10
CA LYS A 198 -0.60 -2.03 10.47
C LYS A 198 -0.91 -0.57 10.75
N THR A 199 -1.51 -0.29 11.90
CA THR A 199 -1.68 1.08 12.38
C THR A 199 -0.37 1.63 12.95
N VAL A 200 -0.25 2.95 12.97
CA VAL A 200 0.78 3.67 13.73
C VAL A 200 0.10 4.19 14.98
N ASP A 201 0.60 3.79 16.15
CA ASP A 201 0.15 4.31 17.45
C ASP A 201 0.75 5.69 17.74
#